data_9237da95de4d99f6eb4172f9e0f535a6
#
_entry.id   9237da95de4d99f6eb4172f9e0f535a6
#
_cell.length_a   1.000
_cell.length_b   1.000
_cell.length_c   1.000
_cell.angle_alpha   90.00
_cell.angle_beta   90.00
_cell.angle_gamma   90.00
#
_symmetry.space_group_name_H-M   'P 1'
#
loop_
_entity.id
_entity.type
_entity.pdbx_description
1 polymer ?
#
loop_
_entity_poly.entity_id
_entity_poly.type
_entity_poly.pdbx_seq_one_letter_code
_entity_poly.pdbx_strand_id
1 'polypeptide(L)'
;LGPKIYGTPLIIGVNWLTLSIATYGISSYIFRHNTFIILFASIFMVFTDYIIEPLAGVLDFWHWSLDEIPIQNYIAWFFVSLIIQLILVKGNFKFNIKLCCALIFSQILFFIIQYFNYGLF
;
A
#
# COMPACT_ATOMS: atom_id res chain seq x y z
N LEU A 1 2.29 13.39 12.92
CA LEU A 1 1.38 13.19 11.78
C LEU A 1 -0.12 13.23 12.13
N GLY A 2 -0.50 13.99 13.14
CA GLY A 2 -1.91 14.13 13.52
C GLY A 2 -2.44 13.01 14.42
N PRO A 3 -3.78 12.84 14.51
CA PRO A 3 -4.40 11.87 15.40
C PRO A 3 -3.93 10.43 15.11
N LYS A 4 -3.72 9.64 16.19
CA LYS A 4 -3.25 8.26 16.12
C LYS A 4 -4.24 7.31 16.79
N ILE A 5 -4.34 6.07 16.27
CA ILE A 5 -5.03 4.94 16.92
C ILE A 5 -3.99 3.83 17.11
N TYR A 6 -3.82 3.37 18.35
CA TYR A 6 -2.82 2.35 18.70
C TYR A 6 -1.41 2.69 18.17
N GLY A 7 -1.03 3.99 18.24
CA GLY A 7 0.27 4.46 17.82
C GLY A 7 0.44 4.67 16.31
N THR A 8 -0.58 4.39 15.50
CA THR A 8 -0.55 4.59 14.03
C THR A 8 -1.37 5.81 13.64
N PRO A 9 -0.80 6.77 12.88
CA PRO A 9 -1.55 7.94 12.43
C PRO A 9 -2.75 7.55 11.55
N LEU A 10 -3.88 8.21 11.75
CA LEU A 10 -5.10 7.98 10.95
C LEU A 10 -4.90 8.25 9.46
N ILE A 11 -4.01 9.18 9.12
CA ILE A 11 -3.66 9.49 7.73
C ILE A 11 -3.12 8.28 6.98
N ILE A 12 -2.51 7.33 7.69
CA ILE A 12 -2.02 6.09 7.09
C ILE A 12 -3.19 5.25 6.56
N GLY A 13 -4.33 5.24 7.24
CA GLY A 13 -5.54 4.58 6.74
C GLY A 13 -6.02 5.19 5.41
N VAL A 14 -5.97 6.51 5.30
CA VAL A 14 -6.29 7.21 4.04
C VAL A 14 -5.30 6.80 2.94
N ASN A 15 -4.01 6.71 3.26
CA ASN A 15 -2.99 6.26 2.33
C ASN A 15 -3.25 4.82 1.84
N TRP A 16 -3.61 3.92 2.75
CA TRP A 16 -3.96 2.54 2.42
C TRP A 16 -5.17 2.45 1.50
N LEU A 17 -6.20 3.26 1.76
CA LEU A 17 -7.35 3.34 0.87
C LEU A 17 -6.97 3.83 -0.52
N THR A 18 -6.15 4.87 -0.60
CA THR A 18 -5.64 5.41 -1.87
C THR A 18 -4.85 4.36 -2.65
N LEU A 19 -3.95 3.63 -1.97
CA LEU A 19 -3.17 2.56 -2.59
C LEU A 19 -4.06 1.40 -3.05
N SER A 20 -5.07 1.04 -2.27
CA SER A 20 -6.03 -0.01 -2.64
C SER A 20 -6.74 0.32 -3.95
N ILE A 21 -7.23 1.55 -4.06
CA ILE A 21 -7.92 2.04 -5.26
C ILE A 21 -6.96 2.08 -6.45
N ALA A 22 -5.76 2.61 -6.26
CA ALA A 22 -4.78 2.76 -7.33
C ALA A 22 -4.29 1.40 -7.85
N THR A 23 -3.98 0.46 -6.97
CA THR A 23 -3.55 -0.89 -7.35
C THR A 23 -4.67 -1.66 -8.03
N TYR A 24 -5.91 -1.51 -7.55
CA TYR A 24 -7.08 -2.08 -8.21
C TYR A 24 -7.27 -1.51 -9.63
N GLY A 25 -7.20 -0.18 -9.78
CA GLY A 25 -7.36 0.48 -11.07
C GLY A 25 -6.34 0.02 -12.10
N ILE A 26 -5.07 -0.10 -11.70
CA ILE A 26 -3.99 -0.59 -12.58
C ILE A 26 -4.22 -2.06 -12.92
N SER A 27 -4.53 -2.90 -11.93
CA SER A 27 -4.72 -4.34 -12.12
C SER A 27 -5.91 -4.64 -13.02
N SER A 28 -7.02 -3.93 -12.85
CA SER A 28 -8.22 -4.09 -13.67
C SER A 28 -8.02 -3.59 -15.11
N TYR A 29 -7.08 -2.68 -15.32
CA TYR A 29 -6.69 -2.25 -16.67
C TYR A 29 -5.86 -3.32 -17.39
N ILE A 30 -4.97 -4.01 -16.66
CA ILE A 30 -4.06 -5.02 -17.22
C ILE A 30 -4.77 -6.35 -17.42
N PHE A 31 -5.55 -6.79 -16.44
CA PHE A 31 -6.17 -8.11 -16.42
C PHE A 31 -7.68 -8.03 -16.60
N ARG A 32 -8.26 -9.07 -17.23
CA ARG A 32 -9.72 -9.19 -17.40
C ARG A 32 -10.35 -10.13 -16.37
N HIS A 33 -9.60 -11.14 -15.90
CA HIS A 33 -10.11 -12.11 -14.93
C HIS A 33 -10.01 -11.56 -13.51
N ASN A 34 -11.09 -11.65 -12.75
CA ASN A 34 -11.17 -11.14 -11.38
C ASN A 34 -10.10 -11.74 -10.47
N THR A 35 -9.82 -13.03 -10.62
CA THR A 35 -8.77 -13.71 -9.81
C THR A 35 -7.41 -13.06 -10.01
N PHE A 36 -7.01 -12.79 -11.26
CA PHE A 36 -5.73 -12.13 -11.55
C PHE A 36 -5.69 -10.68 -11.07
N ILE A 37 -6.81 -9.96 -11.19
CA ILE A 37 -6.93 -8.60 -10.66
C ILE A 37 -6.68 -8.59 -9.15
N ILE A 38 -7.37 -9.46 -8.42
CA ILE A 38 -7.27 -9.54 -6.96
C ILE A 38 -5.84 -9.91 -6.52
N LEU A 39 -5.27 -10.95 -7.11
CA LEU A 39 -3.93 -11.43 -6.74
C LEU A 39 -2.86 -10.41 -7.07
N PHE A 40 -2.87 -9.85 -8.27
CA PHE A 40 -1.87 -8.85 -8.68
C PHE A 40 -1.96 -7.59 -7.82
N ALA A 41 -3.16 -7.07 -7.59
CA ALA A 41 -3.35 -5.89 -6.76
C ALA A 41 -2.91 -6.12 -5.32
N SER A 42 -3.20 -7.29 -4.76
CA SER A 42 -2.81 -7.65 -3.39
C SER A 42 -1.29 -7.78 -3.24
N ILE A 43 -0.64 -8.42 -4.20
CA ILE A 43 0.83 -8.53 -4.23
C ILE A 43 1.45 -7.13 -4.38
N PHE A 44 0.88 -6.28 -5.22
CA PHE A 44 1.36 -4.92 -5.43
C PHE A 44 1.26 -4.09 -4.13
N MET A 45 0.16 -4.24 -3.38
CA MET A 45 0.00 -3.55 -2.09
C MET A 45 1.05 -4.00 -1.09
N VAL A 46 1.30 -5.31 -0.96
CA VAL A 46 2.33 -5.84 -0.06
C VAL A 46 3.73 -5.38 -0.48
N PHE A 47 4.00 -5.32 -1.77
CA PHE A 47 5.27 -4.77 -2.27
C PHE A 47 5.45 -3.30 -1.89
N THR A 48 4.38 -2.51 -1.96
CA THR A 48 4.41 -1.11 -1.53
C THR A 48 4.66 -1.00 -0.02
N ASP A 49 4.01 -1.85 0.76
CA ASP A 49 4.25 -1.93 2.21
C ASP A 49 5.72 -2.26 2.52
N TYR A 50 6.29 -3.20 1.80
CA TYR A 50 7.71 -3.56 1.95
C TYR A 50 8.64 -2.35 1.71
N ILE A 51 8.29 -1.47 0.76
CA ILE A 51 9.04 -0.23 0.52
C ILE A 51 8.87 0.76 1.67
N ILE A 52 7.67 0.86 2.23
CA ILE A 52 7.34 1.83 3.29
C ILE A 52 7.95 1.43 4.64
N GLU A 53 7.98 0.14 4.96
CA GLU A 53 8.34 -0.35 6.29
C GLU A 53 9.68 0.18 6.85
N PRO A 54 10.79 0.19 6.10
CA PRO A 54 12.05 0.74 6.63
C PRO A 54 11.99 2.22 6.96
N LEU A 55 11.06 2.95 6.34
CA LEU A 55 10.87 4.39 6.56
C LEU A 55 9.84 4.69 7.65
N ALA A 56 9.03 3.72 8.02
CA ALA A 56 7.90 3.94 8.92
C ALA A 56 8.33 4.53 10.27
N GLY A 57 9.39 3.99 10.87
CA GLY A 57 9.92 4.50 12.13
C GLY A 57 10.53 5.89 12.01
N VAL A 58 11.29 6.12 10.93
CA VAL A 58 11.98 7.39 10.66
C VAL A 58 10.98 8.52 10.40
N LEU A 59 9.89 8.21 9.70
CA LEU A 59 8.82 9.18 9.36
C LEU A 59 7.73 9.27 10.43
N ASP A 60 7.90 8.57 11.56
CA ASP A 60 6.94 8.54 12.68
C ASP A 60 5.55 8.03 12.25
N PHE A 61 5.52 7.04 11.37
CA PHE A 61 4.28 6.36 10.99
C PHE A 61 3.87 5.34 12.05
N TRP A 62 4.75 4.38 12.29
CA TRP A 62 4.64 3.38 13.37
C TRP A 62 6.02 2.84 13.72
N HIS A 63 6.10 2.20 14.90
CA HIS A 63 7.34 1.62 15.39
C HIS A 63 7.15 0.15 15.75
N TRP A 64 8.13 -0.66 15.42
CA TRP A 64 8.20 -2.06 15.85
C TRP A 64 8.96 -2.16 17.17
N SER A 65 8.47 -3.05 18.06
CA SER A 65 9.11 -3.29 19.37
C SER A 65 10.44 -4.02 19.25
N LEU A 66 10.67 -4.73 18.13
CA LEU A 66 11.92 -5.37 17.76
C LEU A 66 12.46 -4.66 16.52
N ASP A 67 13.80 -4.68 16.34
CA ASP A 67 14.45 -4.04 15.19
C ASP A 67 14.12 -4.71 13.84
N GLU A 68 13.51 -5.89 13.90
CA GLU A 68 13.12 -6.65 12.70
C GLU A 68 11.62 -6.57 12.48
N ILE A 69 11.23 -6.42 11.22
CA ILE A 69 9.83 -6.44 10.79
C ILE A 69 9.43 -7.91 10.64
N PRO A 70 8.45 -8.41 11.43
CA PRO A 70 8.07 -9.81 11.36
C PRO A 70 7.40 -10.15 10.02
N ILE A 71 7.70 -11.34 9.49
CA ILE A 71 7.06 -11.82 8.25
C ILE A 71 5.54 -11.88 8.37
N GLN A 72 5.03 -12.10 9.58
CA GLN A 72 3.60 -12.09 9.87
C GLN A 72 2.93 -10.77 9.48
N ASN A 73 3.65 -9.65 9.52
CA ASN A 73 3.14 -8.36 9.06
C ASN A 73 2.76 -8.42 7.58
N TYR A 74 3.66 -8.92 6.74
CA TYR A 74 3.43 -9.00 5.29
C TYR A 74 2.33 -10.00 4.95
N ILE A 75 2.29 -11.13 5.64
CA ILE A 75 1.23 -12.14 5.47
C ILE A 75 -0.13 -11.56 5.83
N ALA A 76 -0.22 -10.87 6.96
CA ALA A 76 -1.46 -10.23 7.42
C ALA A 76 -1.94 -9.17 6.41
N TRP A 77 -1.04 -8.32 5.94
CA TRP A 77 -1.39 -7.29 4.95
C TRP A 77 -1.78 -7.88 3.61
N PHE A 78 -1.17 -9.00 3.21
CA PHE A 78 -1.61 -9.72 2.01
C PHE A 78 -3.08 -10.16 2.12
N PHE A 79 -3.48 -10.76 3.24
CA PHE A 79 -4.86 -11.19 3.45
C PHE A 79 -5.83 -10.00 3.54
N VAL A 80 -5.44 -8.92 4.23
CA VAL A 80 -6.24 -7.69 4.28
C VAL A 80 -6.42 -7.13 2.87
N SER A 81 -5.36 -7.10 2.10
CA SER A 81 -5.41 -6.63 0.70
C SER A 81 -6.32 -7.50 -0.16
N LEU A 82 -6.27 -8.83 0.00
CA LEU A 82 -7.20 -9.74 -0.70
C LEU A 82 -8.66 -9.38 -0.43
N ILE A 83 -9.01 -9.13 0.83
CA ILE A 83 -10.37 -8.77 1.22
C ILE A 83 -10.78 -7.45 0.58
N ILE A 84 -9.93 -6.43 0.64
CA ILE A 84 -10.20 -5.12 0.06
C ILE A 84 -10.39 -5.25 -1.46
N GLN A 85 -9.50 -5.95 -2.14
CA GLN A 85 -9.58 -6.13 -3.59
C GLN A 85 -10.81 -6.93 -3.99
N LEU A 86 -11.19 -7.93 -3.22
CA LEU A 86 -12.43 -8.69 -3.44
C LEU A 86 -13.67 -7.77 -3.36
N ILE A 87 -13.71 -6.88 -2.39
CA ILE A 87 -14.80 -5.90 -2.25
C ILE A 87 -14.83 -4.97 -3.47
N LEU A 88 -13.69 -4.47 -3.92
CA LEU A 88 -13.62 -3.58 -5.08
C LEU A 88 -14.06 -4.27 -6.37
N VAL A 89 -13.65 -5.52 -6.57
CA VAL A 89 -14.07 -6.32 -7.73
C VAL A 89 -15.56 -6.58 -7.70
N LYS A 90 -16.11 -7.00 -6.56
CA LYS A 90 -17.54 -7.27 -6.42
C LYS A 90 -18.40 -6.01 -6.60
N GLY A 91 -17.90 -4.86 -6.16
CA GLY A 91 -18.54 -3.57 -6.36
C GLY A 91 -18.51 -3.08 -7.81
N ASN A 92 -17.73 -3.73 -8.66
CA ASN A 92 -17.55 -3.37 -10.07
C ASN A 92 -17.15 -1.90 -10.25
N PHE A 93 -16.30 -1.40 -9.37
CA PHE A 93 -15.79 -0.03 -9.42
C PHE A 93 -14.90 0.16 -10.64
N LYS A 94 -14.91 1.37 -11.19
CA LYS A 94 -14.02 1.77 -12.28
C LYS A 94 -13.32 3.07 -11.92
N PHE A 95 -12.00 3.10 -12.09
CA PHE A 95 -11.18 4.25 -11.77
C PHE A 95 -10.37 4.66 -13.00
N ASN A 96 -10.07 5.95 -13.10
CA ASN A 96 -9.26 6.49 -14.19
C ASN A 96 -7.83 5.96 -14.09
N ILE A 97 -7.37 5.27 -15.14
CA ILE A 97 -6.04 4.64 -15.16
C ILE A 97 -4.91 5.67 -15.02
N LYS A 98 -5.04 6.84 -15.63
CA LYS A 98 -4.02 7.89 -15.53
C LYS A 98 -3.87 8.40 -14.10
N LEU A 99 -5.00 8.57 -13.40
CA LEU A 99 -5.00 8.96 -11.99
C LEU A 99 -4.36 7.88 -11.12
N CYS A 100 -4.72 6.61 -11.34
CA CYS A 100 -4.14 5.48 -10.59
C CYS A 100 -2.63 5.39 -10.79
N CYS A 101 -2.15 5.51 -12.01
CA CYS A 101 -0.71 5.52 -12.32
C CYS A 101 -0.01 6.73 -11.67
N ALA A 102 -0.62 7.91 -11.70
CA ALA A 102 -0.06 9.11 -11.08
C ALA A 102 0.05 8.94 -9.55
N LEU A 103 -0.95 8.35 -8.90
CA LEU A 103 -0.95 8.10 -7.46
C LEU A 103 0.18 7.14 -7.07
N ILE A 104 0.32 6.03 -7.77
CA ILE A 104 1.38 5.04 -7.50
C ILE A 104 2.76 5.64 -7.77
N PHE A 105 2.92 6.32 -8.91
CA PHE A 105 4.19 6.93 -9.27
C PHE A 105 4.63 7.97 -8.25
N SER A 106 3.72 8.85 -7.82
CA SER A 106 4.03 9.88 -6.83
C SER A 106 4.41 9.29 -5.48
N GLN A 107 3.74 8.22 -5.05
CA GLN A 107 4.06 7.52 -3.82
C GLN A 107 5.44 6.86 -3.88
N ILE A 108 5.71 6.12 -4.93
CA ILE A 108 7.02 5.45 -5.10
C ILE A 108 8.13 6.49 -5.15
N LEU A 109 7.94 7.57 -5.90
CA LEU A 109 8.92 8.65 -6.00
C LEU A 109 9.17 9.30 -4.63
N PHE A 110 8.11 9.59 -3.88
CA PHE A 110 8.22 10.15 -2.53
C PHE A 110 9.08 9.25 -1.63
N PHE A 111 8.79 7.96 -1.60
CA PHE A 111 9.55 7.03 -0.74
C PHE A 111 10.99 6.84 -1.21
N ILE A 112 11.25 6.81 -2.52
CA ILE A 112 12.62 6.77 -3.04
C ILE A 112 13.42 8.01 -2.57
N ILE A 113 12.83 9.20 -2.66
CA ILE A 113 13.46 10.44 -2.16
C ILE A 113 13.77 10.33 -0.67
N GLN A 114 12.84 9.78 0.13
CA GLN A 114 13.06 9.60 1.56
C GLN A 114 14.18 8.58 1.84
N TYR A 115 14.30 7.52 1.06
CA TYR A 115 15.43 6.60 1.18
C TYR A 115 16.78 7.30 1.01
N PHE A 116 16.89 8.21 0.05
CA PHE A 116 18.10 9.03 -0.12
C PHE A 116 18.30 10.00 1.04
N ASN A 117 17.24 10.70 1.46
CA ASN A 117 17.31 11.69 2.52
C ASN A 117 17.80 11.09 3.86
N TYR A 118 17.38 9.86 4.16
CA TYR A 118 17.74 9.18 5.40
C TYR A 118 18.88 8.18 5.24
N GLY A 119 19.52 8.13 4.08
CA GLY A 119 20.71 7.29 3.87
C GLY A 119 20.44 5.80 3.98
N LEU A 120 19.25 5.32 3.58
CA LEU A 120 18.86 3.92 3.69
C LEU A 120 19.23 3.08 2.46
N PHE A 121 19.84 3.67 1.47
CA PHE A 121 20.43 2.93 0.33
C PHE A 121 21.82 2.42 0.61
#